data_4ce9f12dd44e205a2232cd0d8138744e
#
_entry.id   4ce9f12dd44e205a2232cd0d8138744e
#
_cell.length_a   1.000
_cell.length_b   1.000
_cell.length_c   1.000
_cell.angle_alpha   90.00
_cell.angle_beta   90.00
_cell.angle_gamma   90.00
#
_symmetry.space_group_name_H-M   'P 1'
#
loop_
_entity.id
_entity.type
_entity.pdbx_description
1 polymer ?
#
loop_
_entity_poly.entity_id
_entity_poly.type
_entity_poly.pdbx_seq_one_letter_code
_entity_poly.pdbx_strand_id
1 'polypeptide(L)'
;MDLSLTDTTRMLVDGFGAIGALAVTLVLWRRARRSTVQNVLLLVFGLSGLFYAFRALVRATGIEFFGALTLLLACALPLGALLLAETLLRRHAPLWIKITIGGGTLLGIFAALLAGSGIERAFSLAIYVPCALLLVLGLIVFRRRDSLSPMENTTLNAYGRALLATGLLALTDFGIGSPFGLSALGLLGLAYAAAAGANAPKGWLDTAKELSLAFGTALLLAGALLLLLRPETWLDAASVLVVTIAALLALSVLLRLRSGGNDQQRRLFDRALANARTDTLPHFINDTSRVTPLEGLILIQCDDLKDYDPALLPHAFEGRAVMHLSSLWGAHPLADAREQLRDLLLRHNSTHAILIGDQPLQIGLVALGGSAMLDEDERAMALFQKMAALIVKNTGAA
;
A
#
# COMPACT_ATOMS: atom_id res chain seq x y z
N MET A 1 29.50 26.19 6.29
CA MET A 1 29.21 25.53 5.02
C MET A 1 27.93 26.15 4.48
N ASP A 2 28.08 27.09 3.54
CA ASP A 2 26.93 27.77 2.96
C ASP A 2 26.26 26.83 1.97
N LEU A 3 25.15 26.21 2.40
CA LEU A 3 24.35 25.37 1.53
C LEU A 3 23.72 26.25 0.44
N SER A 4 23.84 25.81 -0.81
CA SER A 4 23.08 26.42 -1.88
C SER A 4 21.58 26.33 -1.62
N LEU A 5 20.79 27.29 -2.11
CA LEU A 5 19.32 27.21 -1.97
C LEU A 5 18.76 25.91 -2.53
N THR A 6 19.28 25.45 -3.66
CA THR A 6 18.89 24.18 -4.28
C THR A 6 19.18 22.97 -3.39
N ASP A 7 20.32 22.94 -2.71
CA ASP A 7 20.67 21.86 -1.80
C ASP A 7 19.81 21.87 -0.54
N THR A 8 19.53 23.06 0.00
CA THR A 8 18.58 23.22 1.12
C THR A 8 17.19 22.74 0.73
N THR A 9 16.69 23.10 -0.45
CA THR A 9 15.39 22.65 -0.96
C THR A 9 15.36 21.12 -1.11
N ARG A 10 16.37 20.53 -1.74
CA ARG A 10 16.50 19.07 -1.89
C ARG A 10 16.55 18.37 -0.54
N MET A 11 17.29 18.91 0.43
CA MET A 11 17.37 18.36 1.79
C MET A 11 16.01 18.36 2.48
N LEU A 12 15.26 19.47 2.40
CA LEU A 12 13.92 19.55 3.00
C LEU A 12 12.92 18.60 2.35
N VAL A 13 12.92 18.50 1.03
CA VAL A 13 12.06 17.60 0.27
C VAL A 13 12.35 16.13 0.63
N ASP A 14 13.61 15.75 0.70
CA ASP A 14 14.04 14.42 1.16
C ASP A 14 13.62 14.16 2.61
N GLY A 15 13.77 15.17 3.48
CA GLY A 15 13.33 15.09 4.87
C GLY A 15 11.83 14.82 5.00
N PHE A 16 10.98 15.51 4.25
CA PHE A 16 9.54 15.25 4.23
C PHE A 16 9.21 13.87 3.66
N GLY A 17 9.92 13.43 2.60
CA GLY A 17 9.81 12.07 2.08
C GLY A 17 10.14 11.00 3.12
N ALA A 18 11.24 11.21 3.86
CA ALA A 18 11.64 10.34 4.96
C ALA A 18 10.57 10.28 6.07
N ILE A 19 10.06 11.44 6.51
CA ILE A 19 9.01 11.53 7.55
C ILE A 19 7.76 10.77 7.12
N GLY A 20 7.27 10.97 5.90
CA GLY A 20 6.09 10.28 5.38
C GLY A 20 6.27 8.76 5.33
N ALA A 21 7.40 8.28 4.80
CA ALA A 21 7.69 6.85 4.68
C ALA A 21 7.90 6.19 6.06
N LEU A 22 8.67 6.83 6.95
CA LEU A 22 8.91 6.32 8.31
C LEU A 22 7.63 6.34 9.16
N ALA A 23 6.72 7.28 8.95
CA ALA A 23 5.41 7.28 9.60
C ALA A 23 4.58 6.05 9.20
N VAL A 24 4.53 5.70 7.90
CA VAL A 24 3.89 4.46 7.44
C VAL A 24 4.56 3.24 8.06
N THR A 25 5.90 3.21 8.06
CA THR A 25 6.70 2.13 8.69
C THR A 25 6.34 1.97 10.16
N LEU A 26 6.28 3.07 10.92
CA LEU A 26 5.98 3.06 12.35
C LEU A 26 4.56 2.53 12.64
N VAL A 27 3.57 2.96 11.84
CA VAL A 27 2.19 2.48 11.97
C VAL A 27 2.11 0.99 11.69
N LEU A 28 2.76 0.51 10.62
CA LEU A 28 2.83 -0.92 10.30
C LEU A 28 3.61 -1.71 11.36
N TRP A 29 4.69 -1.14 11.90
CA TRP A 29 5.50 -1.77 12.95
C TRP A 29 4.72 -2.02 14.25
N ARG A 30 3.88 -1.08 14.66
CA ARG A 30 3.08 -1.18 15.90
C ARG A 30 1.97 -2.22 15.86
N ARG A 31 1.67 -2.80 14.69
CA ARG A 31 0.61 -3.81 14.57
C ARG A 31 1.05 -5.15 15.12
N ALA A 32 0.22 -5.74 16.00
CA ALA A 32 0.49 -7.03 16.62
C ALA A 32 0.43 -8.20 15.62
N ARG A 33 -0.47 -8.11 14.63
CA ARG A 33 -0.62 -9.08 13.55
C ARG A 33 -0.46 -8.39 12.20
N ARG A 34 0.42 -8.90 11.37
CA ARG A 34 0.70 -8.34 10.04
C ARG A 34 0.50 -9.39 8.97
N SER A 35 -0.19 -9.00 7.89
CA SER A 35 -0.25 -9.82 6.69
C SER A 35 1.10 -9.80 5.95
N THR A 36 1.29 -10.75 5.01
CA THR A 36 2.49 -10.78 4.16
C THR A 36 2.67 -9.45 3.41
N VAL A 37 1.58 -8.88 2.88
CA VAL A 37 1.60 -7.58 2.19
C VAL A 37 2.08 -6.47 3.12
N GLN A 38 1.58 -6.43 4.36
CA GLN A 38 1.99 -5.43 5.36
C GLN A 38 3.46 -5.56 5.76
N ASN A 39 3.99 -6.78 5.85
CA ASN A 39 5.42 -7.00 6.12
C ASN A 39 6.29 -6.48 4.96
N VAL A 40 5.86 -6.70 3.72
CA VAL A 40 6.59 -6.18 2.55
C VAL A 40 6.45 -4.66 2.43
N LEU A 41 5.28 -4.09 2.71
CA LEU A 41 5.10 -2.64 2.79
C LEU A 41 6.00 -2.02 3.87
N LEU A 42 6.09 -2.64 5.06
CA LEU A 42 6.99 -2.22 6.12
C LEU A 42 8.45 -2.20 5.64
N LEU A 43 8.88 -3.25 4.94
CA LEU A 43 10.23 -3.32 4.37
C LEU A 43 10.46 -2.20 3.34
N VAL A 44 9.54 -2.03 2.38
CA VAL A 44 9.67 -1.03 1.30
C VAL A 44 9.70 0.39 1.86
N PHE A 45 8.74 0.74 2.73
CA PHE A 45 8.71 2.08 3.33
C PHE A 45 9.85 2.30 4.31
N GLY A 46 10.28 1.28 5.04
CA GLY A 46 11.46 1.34 5.91
C GLY A 46 12.73 1.65 5.12
N LEU A 47 13.00 0.87 4.07
CA LEU A 47 14.14 1.10 3.18
C LEU A 47 14.09 2.48 2.52
N SER A 48 12.92 2.86 1.97
CA SER A 48 12.75 4.16 1.33
C SER A 48 12.90 5.32 2.33
N GLY A 49 12.33 5.20 3.52
CA GLY A 49 12.44 6.22 4.57
C GLY A 49 13.88 6.43 5.02
N LEU A 50 14.63 5.34 5.22
CA LEU A 50 16.06 5.40 5.55
C LEU A 50 16.89 5.97 4.39
N PHE A 51 16.58 5.58 3.14
CA PHE A 51 17.23 6.13 1.96
C PHE A 51 17.13 7.66 1.91
N TYR A 52 15.93 8.21 2.04
CA TYR A 52 15.72 9.65 2.01
C TYR A 52 16.27 10.35 3.26
N ALA A 53 16.21 9.73 4.43
CA ALA A 53 16.80 10.27 5.65
C ALA A 53 18.32 10.40 5.52
N PHE A 54 19.01 9.36 5.04
CA PHE A 54 20.46 9.44 4.83
C PHE A 54 20.82 10.40 3.70
N ARG A 55 20.02 10.48 2.64
CA ARG A 55 20.22 11.45 1.57
C ARG A 55 20.11 12.90 2.07
N ALA A 56 19.15 13.20 2.92
CA ALA A 56 19.04 14.50 3.58
C ALA A 56 20.22 14.76 4.50
N LEU A 57 20.68 13.77 5.28
CA LEU A 57 21.83 13.87 6.16
C LEU A 57 23.14 14.13 5.41
N VAL A 58 23.37 13.46 4.28
CA VAL A 58 24.54 13.72 3.42
C VAL A 58 24.59 15.18 3.01
N ARG A 59 23.44 15.73 2.56
CA ARG A 59 23.37 17.14 2.14
C ARG A 59 23.56 18.10 3.29
N ALA A 60 23.06 17.75 4.49
CA ALA A 60 23.19 18.60 5.68
C ALA A 60 24.61 18.58 6.26
N THR A 61 25.29 17.43 6.24
CA THR A 61 26.56 17.24 6.98
C THR A 61 27.78 17.09 6.08
N GLY A 62 27.60 16.71 4.82
CA GLY A 62 28.69 16.38 3.90
C GLY A 62 29.42 15.07 4.25
N ILE A 63 28.94 14.28 5.21
CA ILE A 63 29.63 13.06 5.65
C ILE A 63 29.44 11.93 4.63
N GLU A 64 30.54 11.47 4.02
CA GLU A 64 30.54 10.46 2.97
C GLU A 64 29.94 9.10 3.41
N PHE A 65 30.06 8.75 4.70
CA PHE A 65 29.46 7.54 5.25
C PHE A 65 27.95 7.45 4.97
N PHE A 66 27.19 8.54 5.17
CA PHE A 66 25.78 8.57 4.84
C PHE A 66 25.53 8.44 3.34
N GLY A 67 26.47 8.92 2.51
CA GLY A 67 26.42 8.73 1.05
C GLY A 67 26.52 7.25 0.65
N ALA A 68 27.45 6.53 1.26
CA ALA A 68 27.56 5.08 1.03
C ALA A 68 26.31 4.31 1.45
N LEU A 69 25.71 4.64 2.61
CA LEU A 69 24.45 4.06 3.05
C LEU A 69 23.28 4.38 2.11
N THR A 70 23.19 5.62 1.63
CA THR A 70 22.20 6.02 0.63
C THR A 70 22.31 5.18 -0.63
N LEU A 71 23.54 4.92 -1.11
CA LEU A 71 23.79 4.14 -2.30
C LEU A 71 23.35 2.67 -2.12
N LEU A 72 23.72 2.06 -0.99
CA LEU A 72 23.32 0.70 -0.65
C LEU A 72 21.79 0.54 -0.62
N LEU A 73 21.11 1.48 0.03
CA LEU A 73 19.65 1.46 0.10
C LEU A 73 19.01 1.68 -1.27
N ALA A 74 19.55 2.58 -2.10
CA ALA A 74 19.07 2.79 -3.46
C ALA A 74 19.11 1.52 -4.31
N CYS A 75 20.20 0.71 -4.19
CA CYS A 75 20.32 -0.56 -4.88
C CYS A 75 19.29 -1.60 -4.40
N ALA A 76 18.86 -1.53 -3.13
CA ALA A 76 17.90 -2.47 -2.56
C ALA A 76 16.42 -2.11 -2.88
N LEU A 77 16.11 -0.85 -3.19
CA LEU A 77 14.73 -0.40 -3.46
C LEU A 77 14.04 -1.18 -4.58
N PRO A 78 14.65 -1.47 -5.74
CA PRO A 78 14.00 -2.25 -6.80
C PRO A 78 13.63 -3.66 -6.36
N LEU A 79 14.44 -4.30 -5.51
CA LEU A 79 14.10 -5.60 -4.95
C LEU A 79 12.88 -5.51 -4.02
N GLY A 80 12.80 -4.49 -3.18
CA GLY A 80 11.63 -4.21 -2.36
C GLY A 80 10.38 -3.99 -3.21
N ALA A 81 10.48 -3.20 -4.29
CA ALA A 81 9.38 -2.97 -5.22
C ALA A 81 8.93 -4.26 -5.93
N LEU A 82 9.87 -5.15 -6.31
CA LEU A 82 9.55 -6.46 -6.89
C LEU A 82 8.80 -7.35 -5.90
N LEU A 83 9.27 -7.45 -4.65
CA LEU A 83 8.59 -8.22 -3.60
C LEU A 83 7.19 -7.69 -3.34
N LEU A 84 7.01 -6.37 -3.35
CA LEU A 84 5.68 -5.75 -3.22
C LEU A 84 4.77 -6.12 -4.40
N ALA A 85 5.28 -6.05 -5.63
CA ALA A 85 4.52 -6.44 -6.81
C ALA A 85 4.13 -7.93 -6.77
N GLU A 86 5.02 -8.84 -6.40
CA GLU A 86 4.72 -10.28 -6.27
C GLU A 86 3.64 -10.55 -5.22
N THR A 87 3.73 -9.91 -4.06
CA THR A 87 2.75 -10.10 -2.98
C THR A 87 1.37 -9.55 -3.36
N LEU A 88 1.31 -8.40 -4.03
CA LEU A 88 0.06 -7.82 -4.50
C LEU A 88 -0.56 -8.58 -5.66
N LEU A 89 0.28 -9.13 -6.57
CA LEU A 89 -0.16 -9.95 -7.71
C LEU A 89 -0.49 -11.40 -7.31
N ARG A 90 -0.15 -11.83 -6.10
CA ARG A 90 -0.22 -13.23 -5.63
C ARG A 90 0.45 -14.22 -6.58
N ARG A 91 1.42 -13.76 -7.33
CA ARG A 91 2.17 -14.53 -8.33
C ARG A 91 3.63 -14.20 -8.27
N HIS A 92 4.44 -15.19 -8.51
CA HIS A 92 5.87 -15.00 -8.68
C HIS A 92 6.15 -14.32 -10.02
N ALA A 93 7.06 -13.36 -10.01
CA ALA A 93 7.60 -12.78 -11.23
C ALA A 93 8.36 -13.86 -12.04
N PRO A 94 8.42 -13.73 -13.36
CA PRO A 94 9.27 -14.57 -14.19
C PRO A 94 10.70 -14.60 -13.68
N LEU A 95 11.35 -15.77 -13.77
CA LEU A 95 12.69 -16.01 -13.22
C LEU A 95 13.71 -14.99 -13.73
N TRP A 96 13.64 -14.64 -15.03
CA TRP A 96 14.56 -13.68 -15.64
C TRP A 96 14.46 -12.28 -14.99
N ILE A 97 13.24 -11.82 -14.60
CA ILE A 97 13.08 -10.55 -13.89
C ILE A 97 13.71 -10.61 -12.51
N LYS A 98 13.52 -11.74 -11.79
CA LYS A 98 14.13 -11.94 -10.47
C LYS A 98 15.67 -11.93 -10.56
N ILE A 99 16.24 -12.62 -11.55
CA ILE A 99 17.67 -12.65 -11.77
C ILE A 99 18.19 -11.26 -12.15
N THR A 100 17.50 -10.54 -13.03
CA THR A 100 17.91 -9.19 -13.45
C THR A 100 17.89 -8.21 -12.27
N ILE A 101 16.79 -8.19 -11.48
CA ILE A 101 16.67 -7.28 -10.34
C ILE A 101 17.57 -7.73 -9.19
N GLY A 102 17.57 -9.01 -8.82
CA GLY A 102 18.43 -9.55 -7.75
C GLY A 102 19.91 -9.43 -8.07
N GLY A 103 20.30 -9.79 -9.29
CA GLY A 103 21.68 -9.66 -9.77
C GLY A 103 22.12 -8.19 -9.84
N GLY A 104 21.26 -7.30 -10.36
CA GLY A 104 21.52 -5.86 -10.37
C GLY A 104 21.66 -5.27 -8.97
N THR A 105 20.81 -5.70 -8.01
CA THR A 105 20.95 -5.30 -6.60
C THR A 105 22.31 -5.75 -6.03
N LEU A 106 22.67 -7.00 -6.22
CA LEU A 106 23.97 -7.54 -5.72
C LEU A 106 25.16 -6.82 -6.36
N LEU A 107 25.14 -6.62 -7.68
CA LEU A 107 26.19 -5.88 -8.38
C LEU A 107 26.27 -4.43 -7.92
N GLY A 108 25.11 -3.78 -7.72
CA GLY A 108 25.05 -2.41 -7.21
C GLY A 108 25.60 -2.29 -5.79
N ILE A 109 25.25 -3.22 -4.89
CA ILE A 109 25.79 -3.27 -3.52
C ILE A 109 27.31 -3.49 -3.56
N PHE A 110 27.78 -4.42 -4.39
CA PHE A 110 29.19 -4.70 -4.54
C PHE A 110 29.97 -3.50 -5.10
N ALA A 111 29.42 -2.86 -6.13
CA ALA A 111 29.98 -1.62 -6.67
C ALA A 111 30.01 -0.49 -5.62
N ALA A 112 28.95 -0.35 -4.82
CA ALA A 112 28.90 0.65 -3.75
C ALA A 112 29.95 0.44 -2.66
N LEU A 113 30.30 -0.81 -2.37
CA LEU A 113 31.31 -1.16 -1.37
C LEU A 113 32.74 -1.03 -1.89
N LEU A 114 32.97 -1.37 -3.17
CA LEU A 114 34.33 -1.43 -3.73
C LEU A 114 34.74 -0.20 -4.54
N ALA A 115 33.81 0.48 -5.20
CA ALA A 115 34.13 1.55 -6.13
C ALA A 115 34.50 2.86 -5.42
N GLY A 116 35.72 3.33 -5.70
CA GLY A 116 36.23 4.61 -5.17
C GLY A 116 35.66 5.87 -5.84
N SER A 117 35.10 5.80 -7.07
CA SER A 117 34.69 6.98 -7.85
C SER A 117 33.19 7.29 -7.77
N GLY A 118 32.84 8.55 -7.52
CA GLY A 118 31.44 8.99 -7.44
C GLY A 118 30.67 8.92 -8.78
N ILE A 119 31.38 9.01 -9.92
CA ILE A 119 30.78 9.02 -11.27
C ILE A 119 30.24 7.63 -11.66
N GLU A 120 31.02 6.57 -11.42
CA GLU A 120 30.58 5.21 -11.71
C GLU A 120 29.39 4.79 -10.85
N ARG A 121 29.36 5.24 -9.59
CA ARG A 121 28.24 5.03 -8.67
C ARG A 121 26.97 5.72 -9.18
N ALA A 122 27.06 6.98 -9.59
CA ALA A 122 25.94 7.72 -10.12
C ALA A 122 25.38 7.09 -11.40
N PHE A 123 26.26 6.62 -12.30
CA PHE A 123 25.87 6.02 -13.57
C PHE A 123 25.15 4.68 -13.40
N SER A 124 25.66 3.79 -12.54
CA SER A 124 25.01 2.51 -12.26
C SER A 124 23.63 2.68 -11.64
N LEU A 125 23.44 3.65 -10.73
CA LEU A 125 22.13 3.99 -10.16
C LEU A 125 21.21 4.66 -11.16
N ALA A 126 21.72 5.54 -12.00
CA ALA A 126 20.94 6.26 -13.02
C ALA A 126 20.34 5.32 -14.07
N ILE A 127 20.97 4.19 -14.35
CA ILE A 127 20.49 3.19 -15.31
C ILE A 127 19.73 2.07 -14.59
N TYR A 128 20.36 1.47 -13.56
CA TYR A 128 19.82 0.27 -12.92
C TYR A 128 18.46 0.52 -12.24
N VAL A 129 18.38 1.54 -11.38
CA VAL A 129 17.17 1.75 -10.57
C VAL A 129 15.95 2.05 -11.46
N PRO A 130 16.00 3.00 -12.41
CA PRO A 130 14.88 3.25 -13.31
C PRO A 130 14.50 2.04 -14.16
N CYS A 131 15.47 1.33 -14.74
CA CYS A 131 15.19 0.13 -15.54
C CYS A 131 14.51 -0.97 -14.72
N ALA A 132 14.97 -1.22 -13.50
CA ALA A 132 14.38 -2.20 -12.60
C ALA A 132 12.96 -1.80 -12.18
N LEU A 133 12.72 -0.51 -11.88
CA LEU A 133 11.37 -0.01 -11.56
C LEU A 133 10.43 -0.09 -12.77
N LEU A 134 10.92 0.16 -13.99
CA LEU A 134 10.14 -0.04 -15.22
C LEU A 134 9.75 -1.51 -15.44
N LEU A 135 10.66 -2.46 -15.13
CA LEU A 135 10.33 -3.89 -15.17
C LEU A 135 9.23 -4.25 -14.17
N VAL A 136 9.31 -3.73 -12.93
CA VAL A 136 8.27 -3.92 -11.91
C VAL A 136 6.95 -3.29 -12.35
N LEU A 137 6.99 -2.08 -12.90
CA LEU A 137 5.81 -1.42 -13.46
C LEU A 137 5.19 -2.24 -14.60
N GLY A 138 6.03 -2.81 -15.48
CA GLY A 138 5.59 -3.72 -16.53
C GLY A 138 4.83 -4.93 -15.98
N LEU A 139 5.31 -5.56 -14.90
CA LEU A 139 4.58 -6.65 -14.23
C LEU A 139 3.19 -6.22 -13.76
N ILE A 140 3.06 -5.01 -13.21
CA ILE A 140 1.78 -4.49 -12.73
C ILE A 140 0.85 -4.15 -13.89
N VAL A 141 1.35 -3.55 -14.97
CA VAL A 141 0.54 -3.12 -16.13
C VAL A 141 0.06 -4.31 -16.96
N PHE A 142 0.95 -5.26 -17.25
CA PHE A 142 0.65 -6.43 -18.09
C PHE A 142 0.07 -7.62 -17.31
N ARG A 143 -0.42 -7.40 -16.09
CA ARG A 143 -1.05 -8.46 -15.29
C ARG A 143 -2.34 -8.98 -15.91
N ARG A 144 -2.69 -10.21 -15.61
CA ARG A 144 -4.02 -10.76 -15.91
C ARG A 144 -5.02 -10.21 -14.87
N ARG A 145 -5.95 -9.39 -15.33
CA ARG A 145 -6.94 -8.74 -14.47
C ARG A 145 -7.98 -9.70 -13.89
N ASP A 146 -8.28 -10.76 -14.63
CA ASP A 146 -9.31 -11.75 -14.27
C ASP A 146 -8.91 -12.63 -13.06
N SER A 147 -7.63 -12.67 -12.72
CA SER A 147 -7.11 -13.43 -11.58
C SER A 147 -7.17 -12.67 -10.25
N LEU A 148 -7.64 -11.43 -10.26
CA LEU A 148 -7.67 -10.53 -9.10
C LEU A 148 -9.09 -9.97 -8.91
N SER A 149 -9.48 -9.75 -7.66
CA SER A 149 -10.74 -9.10 -7.37
C SER A 149 -10.77 -7.64 -7.89
N PRO A 150 -11.97 -7.04 -8.11
CA PRO A 150 -12.08 -5.65 -8.52
C PRO A 150 -11.35 -4.68 -7.59
N MET A 151 -11.38 -4.96 -6.29
CA MET A 151 -10.73 -4.15 -5.26
C MET A 151 -9.20 -4.27 -5.31
N GLU A 152 -8.67 -5.48 -5.49
CA GLU A 152 -7.24 -5.70 -5.68
C GLU A 152 -6.72 -5.03 -6.95
N ASN A 153 -7.49 -5.11 -8.04
CA ASN A 153 -7.18 -4.41 -9.27
C ASN A 153 -7.14 -2.88 -9.08
N THR A 154 -8.05 -2.31 -8.29
CA THR A 154 -8.07 -0.88 -7.95
C THR A 154 -6.84 -0.49 -7.14
N THR A 155 -6.50 -1.29 -6.12
CA THR A 155 -5.31 -1.09 -5.29
C THR A 155 -4.03 -1.15 -6.14
N LEU A 156 -3.89 -2.18 -6.97
CA LEU A 156 -2.74 -2.32 -7.88
C LEU A 156 -2.63 -1.17 -8.90
N ASN A 157 -3.76 -0.67 -9.41
CA ASN A 157 -3.77 0.51 -10.27
C ASN A 157 -3.28 1.76 -9.53
N ALA A 158 -3.64 1.93 -8.25
CA ALA A 158 -3.16 3.04 -7.43
C ALA A 158 -1.64 2.94 -7.20
N TYR A 159 -1.13 1.76 -6.83
CA TYR A 159 0.31 1.53 -6.70
C TYR A 159 1.06 1.69 -8.03
N GLY A 160 0.52 1.18 -9.13
CA GLY A 160 1.12 1.33 -10.45
C GLY A 160 1.23 2.80 -10.88
N ARG A 161 0.18 3.61 -10.64
CA ARG A 161 0.21 5.06 -10.90
C ARG A 161 1.23 5.78 -10.02
N ALA A 162 1.26 5.46 -8.72
CA ALA A 162 2.22 6.04 -7.80
C ALA A 162 3.67 5.65 -8.16
N LEU A 163 3.92 4.40 -8.55
CA LEU A 163 5.23 3.93 -8.99
C LEU A 163 5.67 4.61 -10.29
N LEU A 164 4.75 4.77 -11.26
CA LEU A 164 5.03 5.52 -12.49
C LEU A 164 5.40 6.97 -12.18
N ALA A 165 4.61 7.65 -11.35
CA ALA A 165 4.89 9.01 -10.94
C ALA A 165 6.25 9.11 -10.21
N THR A 166 6.55 8.18 -9.31
CA THR A 166 7.84 8.10 -8.60
C THR A 166 8.99 7.92 -9.58
N GLY A 167 8.84 7.03 -10.57
CA GLY A 167 9.85 6.79 -11.60
C GLY A 167 10.13 8.03 -12.45
N LEU A 168 9.08 8.75 -12.89
CA LEU A 168 9.23 9.98 -13.64
C LEU A 168 9.87 11.09 -12.79
N LEU A 169 9.45 11.26 -11.55
CA LEU A 169 10.04 12.23 -10.63
C LEU A 169 11.48 11.88 -10.24
N ALA A 170 11.85 10.60 -10.22
CA ALA A 170 13.22 10.18 -9.95
C ALA A 170 14.21 10.66 -11.03
N LEU A 171 13.76 10.92 -12.26
CA LEU A 171 14.61 11.50 -13.30
C LEU A 171 15.13 12.89 -12.91
N THR A 172 14.37 13.64 -12.12
CA THR A 172 14.79 14.99 -11.66
C THR A 172 15.97 14.92 -10.68
N ASP A 173 16.19 13.79 -10.01
CA ASP A 173 17.36 13.60 -9.14
C ASP A 173 18.68 13.62 -9.92
N PHE A 174 18.60 13.30 -11.22
CA PHE A 174 19.73 13.37 -12.17
C PHE A 174 19.77 14.71 -12.95
N GLY A 175 18.98 15.70 -12.52
CA GLY A 175 18.94 17.03 -13.16
C GLY A 175 18.09 17.10 -14.44
N ILE A 176 17.32 16.03 -14.75
CA ILE A 176 16.45 16.01 -15.94
C ILE A 176 15.13 16.72 -15.62
N GLY A 177 14.87 17.85 -16.25
CA GLY A 177 13.61 18.59 -16.17
C GLY A 177 13.42 19.47 -14.92
N SER A 178 14.25 19.33 -13.89
CA SER A 178 14.17 20.16 -12.68
C SER A 178 15.53 20.24 -11.97
N PRO A 179 15.90 21.41 -11.42
CA PRO A 179 17.08 21.53 -10.56
C PRO A 179 16.84 20.92 -9.17
N PHE A 180 15.59 20.63 -8.81
CA PHE A 180 15.21 20.02 -7.54
C PHE A 180 15.05 18.52 -7.70
N GLY A 181 15.55 17.73 -6.77
CA GLY A 181 15.28 16.29 -6.72
C GLY A 181 13.86 16.04 -6.20
N LEU A 182 12.93 15.60 -7.06
CA LEU A 182 11.50 15.48 -6.72
C LEU A 182 11.06 14.04 -6.45
N SER A 183 11.99 13.07 -6.46
CA SER A 183 11.65 11.65 -6.25
C SER A 183 10.96 11.38 -4.91
N ALA A 184 11.29 12.15 -3.88
CA ALA A 184 10.63 12.06 -2.57
C ALA A 184 9.13 12.40 -2.61
N LEU A 185 8.69 13.28 -3.54
CA LEU A 185 7.25 13.54 -3.75
C LEU A 185 6.55 12.29 -4.29
N GLY A 186 7.20 11.54 -5.18
CA GLY A 186 6.68 10.27 -5.66
C GLY A 186 6.53 9.25 -4.53
N LEU A 187 7.52 9.15 -3.64
CA LEU A 187 7.43 8.30 -2.44
C LEU A 187 6.27 8.73 -1.53
N LEU A 188 6.07 10.03 -1.32
CA LEU A 188 4.93 10.54 -0.55
C LEU A 188 3.59 10.16 -1.21
N GLY A 189 3.51 10.19 -2.56
CA GLY A 189 2.36 9.69 -3.31
C GLY A 189 2.13 8.19 -3.09
N LEU A 190 3.19 7.38 -3.07
CA LEU A 190 3.12 5.96 -2.75
C LEU A 190 2.68 5.71 -1.29
N ALA A 191 3.23 6.49 -0.36
CA ALA A 191 2.84 6.44 1.05
C ALA A 191 1.37 6.82 1.26
N TYR A 192 0.90 7.83 0.53
CA TYR A 192 -0.51 8.23 0.50
C TYR A 192 -1.41 7.10 -0.03
N ALA A 193 -1.02 6.46 -1.14
CA ALA A 193 -1.75 5.32 -1.69
C ALA A 193 -1.81 4.15 -0.70
N ALA A 194 -0.71 3.85 -0.02
CA ALA A 194 -0.65 2.81 1.02
C ALA A 194 -1.53 3.13 2.24
N ALA A 195 -1.54 4.40 2.67
CA ALA A 195 -2.40 4.88 3.75
C ALA A 195 -3.89 4.93 3.35
N ALA A 196 -4.19 5.20 2.07
CA ALA A 196 -5.55 5.19 1.54
C ALA A 196 -6.15 3.78 1.47
N GLY A 197 -5.34 2.77 1.18
CA GLY A 197 -5.77 1.37 1.11
C GLY A 197 -6.99 1.16 0.22
N ALA A 198 -8.05 0.57 0.80
CA ALA A 198 -9.32 0.33 0.12
C ALA A 198 -10.05 1.61 -0.35
N ASN A 199 -9.72 2.76 0.23
CA ASN A 199 -10.26 4.08 -0.15
C ASN A 199 -9.41 4.76 -1.24
N ALA A 200 -8.47 4.04 -1.86
CA ALA A 200 -7.75 4.58 -2.99
C ALA A 200 -8.74 4.97 -4.12
N PRO A 201 -8.50 6.11 -4.78
CA PRO A 201 -9.40 6.57 -5.85
C PRO A 201 -9.57 5.49 -6.91
N LYS A 202 -10.85 5.11 -7.17
CA LYS A 202 -11.21 4.00 -8.07
C LYS A 202 -10.88 4.29 -9.53
N GLY A 203 -10.86 5.57 -9.92
CA GLY A 203 -10.65 6.00 -11.30
C GLY A 203 -9.58 7.07 -11.46
N TRP A 204 -9.17 7.29 -12.70
CA TRP A 204 -8.26 8.38 -13.05
C TRP A 204 -8.85 9.76 -12.72
N LEU A 205 -10.14 9.96 -12.96
CA LEU A 205 -10.84 11.22 -12.66
C LEU A 205 -10.87 11.53 -11.16
N ASP A 206 -11.08 10.51 -10.31
CA ASP A 206 -11.08 10.69 -8.86
C ASP A 206 -9.66 11.01 -8.36
N THR A 207 -8.65 10.34 -8.91
CA THR A 207 -7.25 10.67 -8.64
C THR A 207 -6.92 12.11 -9.06
N ALA A 208 -7.38 12.52 -10.25
CA ALA A 208 -7.16 13.86 -10.76
C ALA A 208 -7.85 14.93 -9.88
N LYS A 209 -9.07 14.66 -9.40
CA LYS A 209 -9.79 15.55 -8.47
C LYS A 209 -9.05 15.69 -7.13
N GLU A 210 -8.62 14.58 -6.52
CA GLU A 210 -7.85 14.62 -5.27
C GLU A 210 -6.52 15.36 -5.45
N LEU A 211 -5.79 15.07 -6.54
CA LEU A 211 -4.54 15.75 -6.85
C LEU A 211 -4.76 17.24 -7.15
N SER A 212 -5.81 17.61 -7.90
CA SER A 212 -6.10 19.02 -8.21
C SER A 212 -6.47 19.81 -6.94
N LEU A 213 -7.21 19.21 -6.01
CA LEU A 213 -7.51 19.82 -4.73
C LEU A 213 -6.24 20.01 -3.88
N ALA A 214 -5.43 18.95 -3.76
CA ALA A 214 -4.17 19.01 -3.02
C ALA A 214 -3.20 20.02 -3.66
N PHE A 215 -3.09 20.04 -4.99
CA PHE A 215 -2.24 20.98 -5.71
C PHE A 215 -2.77 22.41 -5.61
N GLY A 216 -4.09 22.61 -5.69
CA GLY A 216 -4.72 23.92 -5.51
C GLY A 216 -4.47 24.49 -4.11
N THR A 217 -4.61 23.68 -3.07
CA THR A 217 -4.30 24.10 -1.69
C THR A 217 -2.81 24.40 -1.52
N ALA A 218 -1.92 23.60 -2.15
CA ALA A 218 -0.48 23.87 -2.13
C ALA A 218 -0.12 25.17 -2.84
N LEU A 219 -0.74 25.46 -3.99
CA LEU A 219 -0.55 26.71 -4.72
C LEU A 219 -1.03 27.93 -3.93
N LEU A 220 -2.19 27.84 -3.28
CA LEU A 220 -2.72 28.92 -2.44
C LEU A 220 -1.78 29.21 -1.26
N LEU A 221 -1.30 28.16 -0.57
CA LEU A 221 -0.40 28.33 0.55
C LEU A 221 0.98 28.83 0.09
N ALA A 222 1.53 28.26 -1.00
CA ALA A 222 2.77 28.72 -1.57
C ALA A 222 2.66 30.18 -2.06
N GLY A 223 1.53 30.56 -2.68
CA GLY A 223 1.26 31.94 -3.08
C GLY A 223 1.26 32.90 -1.90
N ALA A 224 0.62 32.53 -0.79
CA ALA A 224 0.65 33.32 0.43
C ALA A 224 2.09 33.46 1.00
N LEU A 225 2.85 32.37 1.00
CA LEU A 225 4.26 32.40 1.43
C LEU A 225 5.14 33.24 0.50
N LEU A 226 4.92 33.19 -0.82
CA LEU A 226 5.65 34.00 -1.80
C LEU A 226 5.37 35.48 -1.62
N LEU A 227 4.13 35.89 -1.31
CA LEU A 227 3.78 37.27 -0.99
C LEU A 227 4.48 37.77 0.29
N LEU A 228 4.63 36.87 1.27
CA LEU A 228 5.28 37.17 2.55
C LEU A 228 6.81 37.24 2.40
N LEU A 229 7.42 36.27 1.73
CA LEU A 229 8.88 36.09 1.62
C LEU A 229 9.49 36.93 0.54
N ARG A 230 8.69 37.37 -0.47
CA ARG A 230 9.13 38.21 -1.61
C ARG A 230 10.44 37.73 -2.25
N PRO A 231 10.46 36.51 -2.82
CA PRO A 231 11.66 35.93 -3.39
C PRO A 231 12.22 36.84 -4.52
N GLU A 232 13.52 36.95 -4.58
CA GLU A 232 14.20 37.81 -5.58
C GLU A 232 14.32 37.10 -6.93
N THR A 233 14.38 35.77 -6.92
CA THR A 233 14.55 34.98 -8.13
C THR A 233 13.39 33.98 -8.34
N TRP A 234 13.19 33.56 -9.60
CA TRP A 234 12.23 32.51 -9.91
C TRP A 234 12.60 31.17 -9.24
N LEU A 235 13.89 30.92 -9.01
CA LEU A 235 14.40 29.72 -8.36
C LEU A 235 13.99 29.67 -6.89
N ASP A 236 14.03 30.81 -6.20
CA ASP A 236 13.56 30.95 -4.82
C ASP A 236 12.05 30.67 -4.74
N ALA A 237 11.29 31.24 -5.68
CA ALA A 237 9.85 31.00 -5.77
C ALA A 237 9.51 29.52 -6.01
N ALA A 238 10.24 28.88 -6.93
CA ALA A 238 10.07 27.45 -7.21
C ALA A 238 10.47 26.59 -6.00
N SER A 239 11.50 26.97 -5.24
CA SER A 239 11.91 26.30 -4.01
C SER A 239 10.82 26.32 -2.96
N VAL A 240 10.20 27.47 -2.71
CA VAL A 240 9.08 27.63 -1.77
C VAL A 240 7.91 26.74 -2.19
N LEU A 241 7.57 26.73 -3.48
CA LEU A 241 6.49 25.91 -4.00
C LEU A 241 6.75 24.41 -3.77
N VAL A 242 7.93 23.91 -4.15
CA VAL A 242 8.29 22.49 -4.04
C VAL A 242 8.31 22.03 -2.58
N VAL A 243 8.90 22.83 -1.68
CA VAL A 243 8.93 22.51 -0.23
C VAL A 243 7.50 22.50 0.35
N THR A 244 6.66 23.47 -0.05
CA THR A 244 5.27 23.55 0.40
C THR A 244 4.47 22.31 -0.04
N ILE A 245 4.62 21.88 -1.29
CA ILE A 245 3.99 20.66 -1.81
C ILE A 245 4.46 19.43 -1.00
N ALA A 246 5.76 19.29 -0.78
CA ALA A 246 6.33 18.18 -0.02
C ALA A 246 5.80 18.15 1.42
N ALA A 247 5.76 19.29 2.10
CA ALA A 247 5.23 19.41 3.46
C ALA A 247 3.74 19.03 3.54
N LEU A 248 2.92 19.53 2.61
CA LEU A 248 1.49 19.24 2.57
C LEU A 248 1.20 17.77 2.25
N LEU A 249 1.97 17.16 1.34
CA LEU A 249 1.85 15.73 1.06
C LEU A 249 2.24 14.90 2.29
N ALA A 250 3.35 15.23 2.94
CA ALA A 250 3.75 14.54 4.17
C ALA A 250 2.69 14.69 5.29
N LEU A 251 2.16 15.91 5.47
CA LEU A 251 1.07 16.16 6.40
C LEU A 251 -0.19 15.35 6.04
N SER A 252 -0.54 15.28 4.76
CA SER A 252 -1.68 14.50 4.28
C SER A 252 -1.53 13.01 4.60
N VAL A 253 -0.31 12.45 4.41
CA VAL A 253 0.00 11.06 4.82
C VAL A 253 -0.18 10.89 6.32
N LEU A 254 0.40 11.80 7.15
CA LEU A 254 0.29 11.74 8.60
C LEU A 254 -1.16 11.83 9.09
N LEU A 255 -1.94 12.75 8.53
CA LEU A 255 -3.36 12.90 8.87
C LEU A 255 -4.15 11.65 8.50
N ARG A 256 -3.93 11.08 7.32
CA ARG A 256 -4.58 9.82 6.92
C ARG A 256 -4.21 8.65 7.83
N LEU A 257 -2.93 8.53 8.20
CA LEU A 257 -2.49 7.49 9.14
C LEU A 257 -3.10 7.67 10.53
N ARG A 258 -3.27 8.93 10.98
CA ARG A 258 -3.87 9.26 12.29
C ARG A 258 -5.39 9.06 12.31
N SER A 259 -6.09 9.47 11.26
CA SER A 259 -7.55 9.33 11.17
C SER A 259 -8.03 7.90 10.91
N GLY A 260 -7.11 6.94 10.86
CA GLY A 260 -7.43 5.55 10.56
C GLY A 260 -7.93 5.32 9.12
N GLY A 261 -7.84 6.35 8.27
CA GLY A 261 -8.24 6.30 6.84
C GLY A 261 -9.73 6.07 6.56
N ASN A 262 -10.54 5.74 7.60
CA ASN A 262 -11.84 5.09 7.41
C ASN A 262 -13.02 5.70 8.15
N ASP A 263 -12.88 6.85 8.83
CA ASP A 263 -14.01 7.39 9.60
C ASP A 263 -15.28 7.58 8.76
N GLN A 264 -15.15 8.05 7.52
CA GLN A 264 -16.29 8.21 6.62
C GLN A 264 -16.84 6.85 6.16
N GLN A 265 -15.96 5.92 5.82
CA GLN A 265 -16.34 4.58 5.37
C GLN A 265 -16.93 3.76 6.51
N ARG A 266 -16.36 3.87 7.70
CA ARG A 266 -16.91 3.28 8.92
C ARG A 266 -18.31 3.82 9.21
N ARG A 267 -18.53 5.13 9.13
CA ARG A 267 -19.87 5.73 9.27
C ARG A 267 -20.85 5.23 8.20
N LEU A 268 -20.39 5.05 6.97
CA LEU A 268 -21.22 4.47 5.90
C LEU A 268 -21.54 3.00 6.19
N PHE A 269 -20.56 2.23 6.66
CA PHE A 269 -20.76 0.84 7.07
C PHE A 269 -21.69 0.71 8.26
N ASP A 270 -21.47 1.50 9.33
CA ASP A 270 -22.33 1.54 10.51
C ASP A 270 -23.77 1.92 10.15
N ARG A 271 -23.94 2.89 9.24
CA ARG A 271 -25.26 3.26 8.72
C ARG A 271 -25.89 2.15 7.87
N ALA A 272 -25.10 1.47 7.04
CA ALA A 272 -25.58 0.34 6.25
C ALA A 272 -26.05 -0.79 7.16
N LEU A 273 -25.27 -1.13 8.19
CA LEU A 273 -25.67 -2.13 9.20
C LEU A 273 -26.94 -1.70 9.97
N ALA A 274 -27.01 -0.43 10.39
CA ALA A 274 -28.16 0.08 11.15
C ALA A 274 -29.46 0.12 10.34
N ASN A 275 -29.37 0.33 9.03
CA ASN A 275 -30.52 0.43 8.13
C ASN A 275 -30.82 -0.87 7.37
N ALA A 276 -29.98 -1.89 7.50
CA ALA A 276 -30.15 -3.15 6.81
C ALA A 276 -31.40 -3.90 7.35
N ARG A 277 -32.13 -4.51 6.44
CA ARG A 277 -33.26 -5.37 6.79
C ARG A 277 -32.76 -6.64 7.47
N THR A 278 -33.36 -6.97 8.57
CA THR A 278 -32.99 -8.13 9.40
C THR A 278 -34.02 -9.27 9.35
N ASP A 279 -34.97 -9.19 8.42
CA ASP A 279 -36.01 -10.19 8.19
C ASP A 279 -35.46 -11.51 7.65
N THR A 280 -34.52 -11.41 6.70
CA THR A 280 -33.86 -12.57 6.11
C THR A 280 -32.35 -12.30 5.86
N LEU A 281 -31.55 -13.37 5.92
CA LEU A 281 -30.11 -13.24 5.66
C LEU A 281 -29.79 -12.72 4.25
N PRO A 282 -30.46 -13.16 3.16
CA PRO A 282 -30.21 -12.61 1.83
C PRO A 282 -30.47 -11.11 1.71
N HIS A 283 -31.53 -10.59 2.34
CA HIS A 283 -31.83 -9.16 2.35
C HIS A 283 -30.74 -8.38 3.12
N PHE A 284 -30.36 -8.88 4.30
CA PHE A 284 -29.30 -8.30 5.11
C PHE A 284 -27.97 -8.21 4.36
N ILE A 285 -27.58 -9.31 3.69
CA ILE A 285 -26.36 -9.35 2.87
C ILE A 285 -26.44 -8.36 1.71
N ASN A 286 -27.55 -8.33 0.97
CA ASN A 286 -27.71 -7.42 -0.17
C ASN A 286 -27.64 -5.94 0.23
N ASP A 287 -28.19 -5.59 1.40
CA ASP A 287 -28.16 -4.23 1.91
C ASP A 287 -26.77 -3.81 2.41
N THR A 288 -25.97 -4.75 2.95
CA THR A 288 -24.64 -4.49 3.51
C THR A 288 -23.49 -4.73 2.54
N SER A 289 -23.63 -5.61 1.55
CA SER A 289 -22.57 -5.97 0.59
C SER A 289 -22.23 -4.87 -0.42
N ARG A 290 -22.92 -3.75 -0.40
CA ARG A 290 -22.66 -2.57 -1.24
C ARG A 290 -21.62 -1.63 -0.64
N VAL A 291 -21.23 -1.86 0.60
CA VAL A 291 -20.33 -0.98 1.35
C VAL A 291 -19.09 -1.76 1.79
N THR A 292 -17.92 -1.14 1.65
CA THR A 292 -16.68 -1.70 2.19
C THR A 292 -16.77 -1.81 3.72
N PRO A 293 -16.29 -2.92 4.37
CA PRO A 293 -15.43 -3.96 3.77
C PRO A 293 -16.16 -5.13 3.10
N LEU A 294 -17.50 -5.14 3.03
CA LEU A 294 -18.28 -6.26 2.51
C LEU A 294 -18.58 -6.17 1.00
N GLU A 295 -18.02 -5.17 0.30
CA GLU A 295 -18.26 -5.00 -1.14
C GLU A 295 -17.84 -6.26 -1.91
N GLY A 296 -18.79 -6.85 -2.61
CA GLY A 296 -18.57 -8.09 -3.36
C GLY A 296 -18.54 -9.36 -2.49
N LEU A 297 -19.16 -9.35 -1.30
CA LEU A 297 -19.33 -10.53 -0.47
C LEU A 297 -20.03 -11.65 -1.27
N ILE A 298 -19.40 -12.80 -1.31
CA ILE A 298 -19.96 -14.04 -1.89
C ILE A 298 -20.41 -14.92 -0.74
N LEU A 299 -21.70 -15.29 -0.72
CA LEU A 299 -22.23 -16.24 0.24
C LEU A 299 -22.09 -17.66 -0.33
N ILE A 300 -21.37 -18.52 0.36
CA ILE A 300 -21.22 -19.94 0.07
C ILE A 300 -22.13 -20.72 1.01
N GLN A 301 -22.96 -21.58 0.44
CA GLN A 301 -23.88 -22.45 1.17
C GLN A 301 -23.49 -23.93 0.99
N CYS A 302 -24.12 -24.83 1.73
CA CYS A 302 -23.80 -26.26 1.67
C CYS A 302 -23.86 -26.83 0.25
N ASP A 303 -24.76 -26.35 -0.60
CA ASP A 303 -24.89 -26.80 -1.99
C ASP A 303 -23.68 -26.44 -2.86
N ASP A 304 -22.95 -25.38 -2.50
CA ASP A 304 -21.76 -24.92 -3.19
C ASP A 304 -20.48 -25.63 -2.70
N LEU A 305 -20.58 -26.40 -1.61
CA LEU A 305 -19.46 -27.04 -0.92
C LEU A 305 -19.28 -28.51 -1.28
N LYS A 306 -19.74 -28.95 -2.46
CA LYS A 306 -19.71 -30.37 -2.88
C LYS A 306 -18.32 -31.01 -2.89
N ASP A 307 -17.30 -30.20 -3.10
CA ASP A 307 -15.88 -30.63 -3.18
C ASP A 307 -15.18 -30.57 -1.80
N TYR A 308 -15.86 -30.12 -0.75
CA TYR A 308 -15.30 -29.87 0.58
C TYR A 308 -16.08 -30.65 1.65
N ASP A 309 -15.44 -30.90 2.80
CA ASP A 309 -16.11 -31.47 3.95
C ASP A 309 -16.75 -30.37 4.83
N PRO A 310 -18.09 -30.21 4.82
CA PRO A 310 -18.76 -29.18 5.60
C PRO A 310 -18.55 -29.31 7.11
N ALA A 311 -18.21 -30.51 7.62
CA ALA A 311 -17.98 -30.75 9.04
C ALA A 311 -16.58 -30.24 9.47
N LEU A 312 -15.60 -30.25 8.57
CA LEU A 312 -14.24 -29.83 8.86
C LEU A 312 -14.06 -28.29 8.72
N LEU A 313 -14.74 -27.66 7.77
CA LEU A 313 -14.55 -26.24 7.47
C LEU A 313 -14.72 -25.29 8.69
N PRO A 314 -15.73 -25.45 9.59
CA PRO A 314 -15.86 -24.61 10.77
C PRO A 314 -14.64 -24.67 11.70
N HIS A 315 -14.00 -25.84 11.79
CA HIS A 315 -12.81 -26.01 12.64
C HIS A 315 -11.62 -25.17 12.18
N ALA A 316 -11.55 -24.84 10.88
CA ALA A 316 -10.50 -23.96 10.35
C ALA A 316 -10.54 -22.53 10.93
N PHE A 317 -11.70 -22.11 11.43
CA PHE A 317 -11.87 -20.79 12.03
C PHE A 317 -11.36 -20.69 13.48
N GLU A 318 -11.12 -21.81 14.17
CA GLU A 318 -10.56 -21.85 15.53
C GLU A 318 -11.30 -20.94 16.53
N GLY A 319 -12.63 -20.85 16.40
CA GLY A 319 -13.48 -19.97 17.21
C GLY A 319 -13.42 -18.49 16.83
N ARG A 320 -12.75 -18.13 15.75
CA ARG A 320 -12.73 -16.75 15.22
C ARG A 320 -13.91 -16.54 14.28
N ALA A 321 -14.42 -15.30 14.26
CA ALA A 321 -15.48 -14.91 13.33
C ALA A 321 -14.98 -14.79 11.89
N VAL A 322 -13.73 -14.38 11.72
CA VAL A 322 -13.10 -14.04 10.44
C VAL A 322 -11.72 -14.69 10.34
N MET A 323 -11.43 -15.28 9.20
CA MET A 323 -10.13 -15.86 8.88
C MET A 323 -9.54 -15.19 7.64
N HIS A 324 -8.28 -14.79 7.74
CA HIS A 324 -7.53 -14.22 6.63
C HIS A 324 -6.70 -15.31 5.93
N LEU A 325 -6.61 -15.26 4.59
CA LEU A 325 -5.86 -16.23 3.78
C LEU A 325 -4.41 -16.43 4.27
N SER A 326 -3.72 -15.34 4.67
CA SER A 326 -2.33 -15.44 5.15
C SER A 326 -2.20 -16.18 6.49
N SER A 327 -3.24 -16.23 7.30
CA SER A 327 -3.23 -16.95 8.59
C SER A 327 -3.39 -18.46 8.43
N LEU A 328 -3.75 -18.93 7.23
CA LEU A 328 -3.95 -20.36 6.94
C LEU A 328 -2.65 -21.07 6.53
N TRP A 329 -1.53 -20.35 6.41
CA TRP A 329 -0.23 -20.93 6.09
C TRP A 329 0.50 -21.40 7.34
N GLY A 330 1.23 -22.51 7.23
CA GLY A 330 2.06 -23.09 8.28
C GLY A 330 1.55 -24.45 8.78
N ALA A 331 2.43 -25.19 9.46
CA ALA A 331 2.09 -26.47 10.07
C ALA A 331 1.12 -26.24 11.24
N HIS A 332 0.00 -26.95 11.26
CA HIS A 332 -1.03 -26.84 12.29
C HIS A 332 -1.73 -28.17 12.49
N PRO A 333 -2.22 -28.50 13.71
CA PRO A 333 -2.96 -29.74 13.98
C PRO A 333 -4.22 -29.91 13.13
N LEU A 334 -4.84 -28.82 12.67
CA LEU A 334 -6.02 -28.79 11.81
C LEU A 334 -5.63 -28.52 10.34
N ALA A 335 -4.56 -29.16 9.85
CA ALA A 335 -4.02 -28.90 8.51
C ALA A 335 -5.06 -29.10 7.41
N ASP A 336 -5.84 -30.18 7.45
CA ASP A 336 -6.84 -30.52 6.44
C ASP A 336 -7.97 -29.48 6.37
N ALA A 337 -8.51 -29.04 7.52
CA ALA A 337 -9.54 -28.03 7.58
C ALA A 337 -9.03 -26.68 7.03
N ARG A 338 -7.80 -26.30 7.39
CA ARG A 338 -7.15 -25.06 6.92
C ARG A 338 -6.83 -25.12 5.44
N GLU A 339 -6.43 -26.28 4.92
CA GLU A 339 -6.16 -26.46 3.50
C GLU A 339 -7.44 -26.34 2.67
N GLN A 340 -8.53 -26.94 3.11
CA GLN A 340 -9.83 -26.78 2.44
C GLN A 340 -10.31 -25.33 2.44
N LEU A 341 -10.22 -24.63 3.57
CA LEU A 341 -10.61 -23.22 3.64
C LEU A 341 -9.68 -22.33 2.77
N ARG A 342 -8.39 -22.66 2.71
CA ARG A 342 -7.43 -21.97 1.84
C ARG A 342 -7.76 -22.18 0.37
N ASP A 343 -8.07 -23.41 -0.04
CA ASP A 343 -8.45 -23.73 -1.42
C ASP A 343 -9.74 -23.01 -1.81
N LEU A 344 -10.74 -23.00 -0.93
CA LEU A 344 -11.99 -22.28 -1.12
C LEU A 344 -11.74 -20.76 -1.34
N LEU A 345 -10.90 -20.15 -0.52
CA LEU A 345 -10.52 -18.73 -0.66
C LEU A 345 -9.80 -18.45 -1.99
N LEU A 346 -8.87 -19.34 -2.39
CA LEU A 346 -8.13 -19.20 -3.65
C LEU A 346 -9.03 -19.38 -4.86
N ARG A 347 -9.93 -20.36 -4.83
CA ARG A 347 -10.90 -20.65 -5.91
C ARG A 347 -11.81 -19.44 -6.19
N HIS A 348 -12.22 -18.74 -5.13
CA HIS A 348 -13.08 -17.54 -5.23
C HIS A 348 -12.30 -16.23 -5.25
N ASN A 349 -10.98 -16.25 -5.42
CA ASN A 349 -10.11 -15.07 -5.38
C ASN A 349 -10.37 -14.17 -4.15
N SER A 350 -10.70 -14.77 -3.01
CA SER A 350 -11.04 -14.08 -1.77
C SER A 350 -9.85 -14.03 -0.81
N THR A 351 -9.83 -13.02 0.07
CA THR A 351 -8.77 -12.85 1.09
C THR A 351 -9.24 -13.19 2.48
N HIS A 352 -10.54 -13.07 2.73
CA HIS A 352 -11.15 -13.29 4.03
C HIS A 352 -12.33 -14.23 3.91
N ALA A 353 -12.46 -15.11 4.90
CA ALA A 353 -13.65 -15.94 5.12
C ALA A 353 -14.32 -15.51 6.42
N ILE A 354 -15.64 -15.42 6.41
CA ILE A 354 -16.50 -15.03 7.53
C ILE A 354 -17.42 -16.22 7.82
N LEU A 355 -17.35 -16.80 9.01
CA LEU A 355 -18.24 -17.89 9.42
C LEU A 355 -19.59 -17.31 9.88
N ILE A 356 -20.61 -17.40 9.06
CA ILE A 356 -21.93 -16.81 9.32
C ILE A 356 -22.78 -17.77 10.14
N GLY A 357 -22.79 -19.07 9.79
CA GLY A 357 -23.54 -20.10 10.49
C GLY A 357 -22.87 -21.46 10.37
N ASP A 358 -22.98 -22.28 11.42
CA ASP A 358 -22.44 -23.65 11.46
C ASP A 358 -23.48 -24.68 10.99
N GLN A 359 -24.76 -24.40 11.28
CA GLN A 359 -25.88 -25.32 10.95
C GLN A 359 -27.12 -24.52 10.52
N PRO A 360 -27.42 -24.45 9.21
CA PRO A 360 -26.58 -24.94 8.09
C PRO A 360 -25.28 -24.13 7.92
N LEU A 361 -24.23 -24.79 7.42
CA LEU A 361 -22.95 -24.11 7.18
C LEU A 361 -23.12 -23.03 6.13
N GLN A 362 -22.72 -21.79 6.51
CA GLN A 362 -22.74 -20.60 5.67
C GLN A 362 -21.47 -19.83 5.87
N ILE A 363 -20.73 -19.62 4.78
CA ILE A 363 -19.45 -18.91 4.79
C ILE A 363 -19.54 -17.72 3.84
N GLY A 364 -19.28 -16.53 4.35
CA GLY A 364 -19.10 -15.33 3.54
C GLY A 364 -17.66 -15.21 3.07
N LEU A 365 -17.42 -15.01 1.78
CA LEU A 365 -16.10 -14.77 1.23
C LEU A 365 -15.98 -13.34 0.77
N VAL A 366 -14.89 -12.66 1.17
CA VAL A 366 -14.63 -11.26 0.83
C VAL A 366 -13.20 -11.11 0.30
N ALA A 367 -13.05 -10.31 -0.74
CA ALA A 367 -11.76 -9.95 -1.30
C ALA A 367 -11.41 -8.49 -0.94
N LEU A 368 -10.57 -8.30 0.07
CA LEU A 368 -10.03 -6.99 0.41
C LEU A 368 -8.67 -6.78 -0.25
N GLY A 369 -8.47 -5.61 -0.85
CA GLY A 369 -7.17 -5.19 -1.36
C GLY A 369 -6.17 -5.02 -0.21
N GLY A 370 -4.87 -5.28 -0.48
CA GLY A 370 -3.80 -5.14 0.51
C GLY A 370 -3.71 -3.71 1.06
N SER A 371 -4.39 -3.46 2.18
CA SER A 371 -4.42 -2.17 2.86
C SER A 371 -3.54 -2.19 4.10
N ALA A 372 -2.97 -1.04 4.43
CA ALA A 372 -2.31 -0.85 5.72
C ALA A 372 -3.31 -0.89 6.90
N MET A 373 -4.63 -0.86 6.67
CA MET A 373 -5.69 -0.72 7.69
C MET A 373 -6.56 -1.96 7.92
N LEU A 374 -6.05 -3.17 7.62
CA LEU A 374 -6.80 -4.44 7.69
C LEU A 374 -7.46 -4.74 9.05
N ASP A 375 -6.90 -4.30 10.17
CA ASP A 375 -7.43 -4.63 11.51
C ASP A 375 -8.80 -4.01 11.78
N GLU A 376 -9.10 -2.84 11.18
CA GLU A 376 -10.41 -2.19 11.29
C GLU A 376 -11.45 -2.90 10.44
N ASP A 377 -11.05 -3.33 9.25
CA ASP A 377 -11.89 -4.07 8.34
C ASP A 377 -12.27 -5.44 8.93
N GLU A 378 -11.32 -6.13 9.60
CA GLU A 378 -11.60 -7.40 10.31
C GLU A 378 -12.59 -7.22 11.46
N ARG A 379 -12.51 -6.10 12.20
CA ARG A 379 -13.48 -5.78 13.28
C ARG A 379 -14.87 -5.50 12.70
N ALA A 380 -14.95 -4.77 11.60
CA ALA A 380 -16.20 -4.50 10.92
C ALA A 380 -16.85 -5.80 10.40
N MET A 381 -16.06 -6.69 9.79
CA MET A 381 -16.52 -8.03 9.37
C MET A 381 -16.95 -8.90 10.55
N ALA A 382 -16.26 -8.83 11.69
CA ALA A 382 -16.67 -9.56 12.88
C ALA A 382 -18.00 -9.05 13.48
N LEU A 383 -18.26 -7.74 13.39
CA LEU A 383 -19.55 -7.16 13.77
C LEU A 383 -20.66 -7.63 12.84
N PHE A 384 -20.43 -7.57 11.52
CA PHE A 384 -21.35 -8.10 10.52
C PHE A 384 -21.67 -9.58 10.78
N GLN A 385 -20.64 -10.42 11.04
CA GLN A 385 -20.80 -11.83 11.34
C GLN A 385 -21.73 -12.07 12.52
N LYS A 386 -21.57 -11.32 13.62
CA LYS A 386 -22.44 -11.45 14.79
C LYS A 386 -23.90 -11.14 14.47
N MET A 387 -24.15 -10.08 13.68
CA MET A 387 -25.51 -9.74 13.28
C MET A 387 -26.10 -10.76 12.32
N ALA A 388 -25.34 -11.21 11.33
CA ALA A 388 -25.76 -12.25 10.39
C ALA A 388 -26.08 -13.59 11.08
N ALA A 389 -25.23 -13.99 12.04
CA ALA A 389 -25.45 -15.21 12.84
C ALA A 389 -26.73 -15.12 13.71
N LEU A 390 -27.04 -13.95 14.25
CA LEU A 390 -28.30 -13.74 14.97
C LEU A 390 -29.53 -13.86 14.06
N ILE A 391 -29.43 -13.33 12.83
CA ILE A 391 -30.52 -13.46 11.85
C ILE A 391 -30.74 -14.93 11.48
N VAL A 392 -29.68 -15.68 11.19
CA VAL A 392 -29.76 -17.12 10.88
C VAL A 392 -30.39 -17.86 12.02
N LYS A 393 -29.98 -17.61 13.26
CA LYS A 393 -30.54 -18.25 14.45
C LYS A 393 -32.03 -17.96 14.64
N ASN A 394 -32.46 -16.71 14.38
CA ASN A 394 -33.86 -16.34 14.55
C ASN A 394 -34.77 -16.86 13.41
N THR A 395 -34.24 -16.94 12.17
CA THR A 395 -34.99 -17.50 11.02
C THR A 395 -35.05 -19.02 11.02
N GLY A 396 -34.07 -19.71 11.62
CA GLY A 396 -34.06 -21.18 11.78
C GLY A 396 -34.87 -21.69 12.97
N ALA A 397 -35.34 -20.80 13.85
CA ALA A 397 -36.19 -21.13 14.99
C ALA A 397 -37.69 -20.92 14.70
N ALA A 398 -38.03 -20.38 13.53
CA ALA A 398 -39.42 -20.24 13.02
C ALA A 398 -39.74 -21.34 12.00
#